data_6b1c85be27d37b95715f2fc885ab5c1a
#
_entry.id   6b1c85be27d37b95715f2fc885ab5c1a
#
_cell.length_a   1.000
_cell.length_b   1.000
_cell.length_c   1.000
_cell.angle_alpha   90.00
_cell.angle_beta   90.00
_cell.angle_gamma   90.00
#
_symmetry.space_group_name_H-M   'P 1'
#
loop_
_entity.id
_entity.type
_entity.pdbx_description
1 polymer ?
#
loop_
_entity_poly.entity_id
_entity_poly.type
_entity_poly.pdbx_seq_one_letter_code
_entity_poly.pdbx_strand_id
1 'polypeptide(L)'
;MPRPKSPLLSRERIRDTALELIDAEGIGALSMRNLALKLDVKAASLYSHYPNKDAVLDAVANLLTRQVDTSGFERGWREGLETWGRSYHAALSRHPNAAPVVAAGTGRREDFLAMADAVHGGLVGAGWPPRHATMIAASVKYLVIGAATTPFASGFADDTRVYFERYPNLVQAHLIPAHAEEIDTDSFELALHSLLVGLEPLHASLTSARAARE
;
A
#
# COMPACT_ATOMS: atom_id res chain seq x y z
N MET A 1 4.57 44.31 19.52
CA MET A 1 3.51 43.32 19.20
C MET A 1 4.17 42.02 18.88
N PRO A 2 3.84 40.90 19.53
CA PRO A 2 4.37 39.59 19.17
C PRO A 2 3.82 39.21 17.78
N ARG A 3 4.73 38.85 16.88
CA ARG A 3 4.40 38.31 15.54
C ARG A 3 3.60 37.03 15.71
N PRO A 4 2.43 36.84 15.07
CA PRO A 4 1.71 35.56 15.12
C PRO A 4 2.68 34.45 14.68
N LYS A 5 2.91 33.47 15.55
CA LYS A 5 3.68 32.28 15.22
C LYS A 5 2.81 31.39 14.31
N SER A 6 2.64 31.78 13.05
CA SER A 6 2.23 30.79 12.04
C SER A 6 3.31 29.70 12.06
N PRO A 7 2.97 28.42 12.16
CA PRO A 7 3.96 27.36 12.09
C PRO A 7 4.79 27.55 10.82
N LEU A 8 6.12 27.51 10.92
CA LEU A 8 7.01 27.70 9.77
C LEU A 8 6.62 26.69 8.67
N LEU A 9 6.59 27.14 7.43
CA LEU A 9 6.43 26.26 6.27
C LEU A 9 7.64 25.32 6.21
N SER A 10 7.38 24.00 6.21
CA SER A 10 8.42 22.96 6.11
C SER A 10 8.03 21.91 5.06
N ARG A 11 8.97 21.08 4.65
CA ARG A 11 8.70 19.97 3.72
C ARG A 11 7.68 19.01 4.30
N GLU A 12 7.79 18.69 5.59
CA GLU A 12 6.87 17.80 6.30
C GLU A 12 5.46 18.37 6.29
N ARG A 13 5.29 19.63 6.65
CA ARG A 13 3.98 20.28 6.69
C ARG A 13 3.34 20.34 5.31
N ILE A 14 4.11 20.60 4.25
CA ILE A 14 3.62 20.61 2.87
C ILE A 14 3.17 19.20 2.47
N ARG A 15 3.98 18.18 2.77
CA ARG A 15 3.67 16.77 2.50
C ARG A 15 2.42 16.31 3.25
N ASP A 16 2.33 16.59 4.55
CA ASP A 16 1.21 16.15 5.39
C ASP A 16 -0.10 16.82 4.96
N THR A 17 -0.07 18.11 4.67
CA THR A 17 -1.23 18.82 4.09
C THR A 17 -1.61 18.29 2.70
N ALA A 18 -0.63 17.85 1.91
CA ALA A 18 -0.90 17.22 0.61
C ALA A 18 -1.61 15.87 0.80
N LEU A 19 -1.18 15.06 1.77
CA LEU A 19 -1.84 13.79 2.09
C LEU A 19 -3.28 14.03 2.58
N GLU A 20 -3.50 14.99 3.50
CA GLU A 20 -4.84 15.37 3.96
C GLU A 20 -5.75 15.82 2.79
N LEU A 21 -5.20 16.56 1.82
CA LEU A 21 -5.97 16.99 0.65
C LEU A 21 -6.32 15.82 -0.26
N ILE A 22 -5.38 14.89 -0.46
CA ILE A 22 -5.60 13.68 -1.24
C ILE A 22 -6.66 12.79 -0.56
N ASP A 23 -6.56 12.59 0.74
CA ASP A 23 -7.51 11.75 1.49
C ASP A 23 -8.93 12.32 1.44
N ALA A 24 -9.08 13.64 1.53
CA ALA A 24 -10.38 14.29 1.52
C ALA A 24 -11.01 14.39 0.13
N GLU A 25 -10.23 14.67 -0.91
CA GLU A 25 -10.74 15.11 -2.21
C GLU A 25 -10.15 14.29 -3.40
N GLY A 26 -9.27 13.32 -3.11
CA GLY A 26 -8.60 12.51 -4.11
C GLY A 26 -7.38 13.20 -4.75
N ILE A 27 -6.60 12.39 -5.49
CA ILE A 27 -5.37 12.83 -6.18
C ILE A 27 -5.59 14.00 -7.16
N GLY A 28 -6.78 14.08 -7.77
CA GLY A 28 -7.13 15.13 -8.73
C GLY A 28 -7.15 16.52 -8.13
N ALA A 29 -7.49 16.63 -6.83
CA ALA A 29 -7.53 17.90 -6.11
C ALA A 29 -6.13 18.47 -5.80
N LEU A 30 -5.09 17.63 -5.78
CA LEU A 30 -3.73 18.08 -5.50
C LEU A 30 -3.18 18.89 -6.68
N SER A 31 -2.93 20.17 -6.42
CA SER A 31 -2.15 21.07 -7.27
C SER A 31 -1.32 21.99 -6.38
N MET A 32 -0.22 22.53 -6.89
CA MET A 32 0.60 23.48 -6.13
C MET A 32 -0.21 24.71 -5.70
N ARG A 33 -1.21 25.11 -6.49
CA ARG A 33 -2.12 26.21 -6.16
C ARG A 33 -3.06 25.86 -5.00
N ASN A 34 -3.74 24.71 -5.05
CA ASN A 34 -4.67 24.27 -4.01
C ASN A 34 -3.92 24.03 -2.70
N LEU A 35 -2.74 23.42 -2.77
CA LEU A 35 -1.88 23.18 -1.62
C LEU A 35 -1.44 24.50 -0.96
N ALA A 36 -1.07 25.52 -1.76
CA ALA A 36 -0.73 26.84 -1.26
C ALA A 36 -1.92 27.54 -0.58
N LEU A 37 -3.14 27.42 -1.16
CA LEU A 37 -4.37 27.93 -0.56
C LEU A 37 -4.63 27.28 0.79
N LYS A 38 -4.54 25.93 0.88
CA LYS A 38 -4.78 25.20 2.12
C LYS A 38 -3.76 25.53 3.23
N LEU A 39 -2.53 25.85 2.84
CA LEU A 39 -1.45 26.23 3.75
C LEU A 39 -1.44 27.73 4.12
N ASP A 40 -2.30 28.53 3.49
CA ASP A 40 -2.33 30.02 3.60
C ASP A 40 -0.97 30.64 3.26
N VAL A 41 -0.39 30.21 2.13
CA VAL A 41 0.88 30.75 1.62
C VAL A 41 0.80 31.09 0.13
N LYS A 42 1.78 31.84 -0.37
CA LYS A 42 1.91 32.04 -1.82
C LYS A 42 2.46 30.75 -2.47
N ALA A 43 1.95 30.38 -3.64
CA ALA A 43 2.44 29.20 -4.36
C ALA A 43 3.96 29.23 -4.61
N ALA A 44 4.54 30.42 -4.83
CA ALA A 44 5.98 30.60 -4.95
C ALA A 44 6.78 30.08 -3.76
N SER A 45 6.20 30.14 -2.55
CA SER A 45 6.87 29.64 -1.34
C SER A 45 6.96 28.11 -1.30
N LEU A 46 6.07 27.39 -1.98
CA LEU A 46 6.13 25.93 -2.06
C LEU A 46 7.29 25.46 -2.94
N TYR A 47 7.58 26.21 -4.01
CA TYR A 47 8.61 25.82 -4.98
C TYR A 47 10.04 25.86 -4.40
N SER A 48 10.26 26.56 -3.26
CA SER A 48 11.53 26.49 -2.52
C SER A 48 11.70 25.16 -1.77
N HIS A 49 10.61 24.40 -1.54
CA HIS A 49 10.61 23.12 -0.86
C HIS A 49 10.46 21.94 -1.83
N TYR A 50 9.55 22.05 -2.80
CA TYR A 50 9.24 21.01 -3.79
C TYR A 50 9.17 21.64 -5.18
N PRO A 51 9.97 21.17 -6.15
CA PRO A 51 10.05 21.79 -7.48
C PRO A 51 8.75 21.67 -8.30
N ASN A 52 7.90 20.66 -7.99
CA ASN A 52 6.66 20.40 -8.70
C ASN A 52 5.74 19.50 -7.88
N LYS A 53 4.53 19.24 -8.42
CA LYS A 53 3.53 18.33 -7.83
C LYS A 53 4.08 16.90 -7.64
N ASP A 54 4.84 16.39 -8.61
CA ASP A 54 5.33 15.01 -8.58
C ASP A 54 6.30 14.81 -7.42
N ALA A 55 7.13 15.80 -7.10
CA ALA A 55 8.01 15.75 -5.93
C ALA A 55 7.23 15.76 -4.59
N VAL A 56 6.07 16.41 -4.55
CA VAL A 56 5.16 16.32 -3.39
C VAL A 56 4.53 14.93 -3.31
N LEU A 57 4.05 14.38 -4.43
CA LEU A 57 3.50 13.02 -4.49
C LEU A 57 4.55 11.96 -4.10
N ASP A 58 5.80 12.12 -4.52
CA ASP A 58 6.89 11.23 -4.10
C ASP A 58 7.14 11.31 -2.59
N ALA A 59 7.05 12.50 -2.00
CA ALA A 59 7.18 12.65 -0.55
C ALA A 59 6.01 12.00 0.20
N VAL A 60 4.78 12.11 -0.30
CA VAL A 60 3.60 11.40 0.24
C VAL A 60 3.79 9.89 0.15
N ALA A 61 4.19 9.37 -1.02
CA ALA A 61 4.43 7.96 -1.19
C ALA A 61 5.53 7.42 -0.26
N ASN A 62 6.63 8.14 -0.10
CA ASN A 62 7.70 7.80 0.84
C ASN A 62 7.18 7.77 2.30
N LEU A 63 6.34 8.74 2.69
CA LEU A 63 5.74 8.76 4.02
C LEU A 63 4.94 7.47 4.29
N LEU A 64 4.13 7.03 3.33
CA LEU A 64 3.34 5.80 3.46
C LEU A 64 4.23 4.56 3.45
N THR A 65 5.25 4.52 2.58
CA THR A 65 6.19 3.40 2.50
C THR A 65 6.99 3.21 3.79
N ARG A 66 7.37 4.29 4.50
CA ARG A 66 8.06 4.22 5.80
C ARG A 66 7.25 3.56 6.92
N GLN A 67 5.93 3.46 6.77
CA GLN A 67 5.07 2.78 7.74
C GLN A 67 5.06 1.26 7.56
N VAL A 68 5.67 0.78 6.49
CA VAL A 68 5.72 -0.65 6.15
C VAL A 68 6.83 -1.32 6.95
N ASP A 69 6.47 -2.37 7.68
CA ASP A 69 7.37 -3.12 8.56
C ASP A 69 7.99 -4.31 7.82
N THR A 70 9.30 -4.35 7.74
CA THR A 70 10.08 -5.46 7.18
C THR A 70 10.83 -6.27 8.24
N SER A 71 10.68 -5.96 9.53
CA SER A 71 11.43 -6.60 10.62
C SER A 71 11.12 -8.10 10.78
N GLY A 72 9.96 -8.55 10.30
CA GLY A 72 9.59 -9.97 10.33
C GLY A 72 10.59 -10.88 9.59
N PHE A 73 11.36 -10.36 8.63
CA PHE A 73 12.38 -11.14 7.90
C PHE A 73 13.54 -11.59 8.78
N GLU A 74 13.78 -10.97 9.94
CA GLU A 74 14.76 -11.42 10.93
C GLU A 74 14.37 -12.77 11.55
N ARG A 75 13.09 -13.13 11.54
CA ARG A 75 12.53 -14.37 12.10
C ARG A 75 12.21 -15.42 11.04
N GLY A 76 12.42 -15.09 9.77
CA GLY A 76 12.26 -16.00 8.64
C GLY A 76 11.36 -15.42 7.55
N TRP A 77 11.42 -16.05 6.38
CA TRP A 77 10.76 -15.56 5.18
C TRP A 77 9.22 -15.49 5.30
N ARG A 78 8.62 -16.48 5.99
CA ARG A 78 7.16 -16.54 6.17
C ARG A 78 6.67 -15.38 7.02
N GLU A 79 7.25 -15.20 8.20
CA GLU A 79 6.91 -14.11 9.12
C GLU A 79 7.26 -12.75 8.50
N GLY A 80 8.34 -12.69 7.74
CA GLY A 80 8.71 -11.51 6.96
C GLY A 80 7.63 -11.09 5.97
N LEU A 81 7.14 -12.02 5.16
CA LEU A 81 6.08 -11.75 4.19
C LEU A 81 4.74 -11.42 4.87
N GLU A 82 4.42 -12.08 5.97
CA GLU A 82 3.22 -11.81 6.76
C GLU A 82 3.22 -10.40 7.34
N THR A 83 4.29 -10.04 8.06
CA THR A 83 4.47 -8.71 8.67
C THR A 83 4.49 -7.62 7.61
N TRP A 84 5.25 -7.83 6.55
CA TRP A 84 5.35 -6.89 5.44
C TRP A 84 4.01 -6.71 4.73
N GLY A 85 3.33 -7.81 4.35
CA GLY A 85 2.05 -7.76 3.65
C GLY A 85 0.98 -7.04 4.46
N ARG A 86 0.82 -7.37 5.76
CA ARG A 86 -0.16 -6.75 6.64
C ARG A 86 0.13 -5.27 6.90
N SER A 87 1.37 -4.93 7.22
CA SER A 87 1.73 -3.52 7.46
C SER A 87 1.59 -2.66 6.21
N TYR A 88 1.93 -3.22 5.05
CA TYR A 88 1.77 -2.53 3.78
C TYR A 88 0.29 -2.31 3.44
N HIS A 89 -0.54 -3.35 3.58
CA HIS A 89 -1.99 -3.23 3.41
C HIS A 89 -2.58 -2.21 4.38
N ALA A 90 -2.25 -2.27 5.67
CA ALA A 90 -2.72 -1.32 6.68
C ALA A 90 -2.29 0.13 6.39
N ALA A 91 -1.08 0.34 5.87
CA ALA A 91 -0.62 1.67 5.48
C ALA A 91 -1.43 2.26 4.31
N LEU A 92 -1.77 1.43 3.32
CA LEU A 92 -2.55 1.88 2.15
C LEU A 92 -4.04 2.00 2.45
N SER A 93 -4.63 1.07 3.21
CA SER A 93 -6.06 1.09 3.55
C SER A 93 -6.48 2.28 4.39
N ARG A 94 -5.55 2.87 5.18
CA ARG A 94 -5.79 4.13 5.90
C ARG A 94 -5.84 5.35 4.97
N HIS A 95 -5.29 5.23 3.76
CA HIS A 95 -5.16 6.31 2.77
C HIS A 95 -5.55 5.82 1.37
N PRO A 96 -6.79 5.34 1.16
CA PRO A 96 -7.19 4.68 -0.09
C PRO A 96 -7.04 5.60 -1.31
N ASN A 97 -7.30 6.91 -1.13
CA ASN A 97 -7.13 7.90 -2.18
C ASN A 97 -5.65 8.18 -2.53
N ALA A 98 -4.71 7.88 -1.62
CA ALA A 98 -3.27 8.01 -1.85
C ALA A 98 -2.61 6.69 -2.30
N ALA A 99 -3.26 5.54 -2.10
CA ALA A 99 -2.74 4.23 -2.48
C ALA A 99 -2.30 4.15 -3.96
N PRO A 100 -3.02 4.73 -4.95
CA PRO A 100 -2.56 4.76 -6.35
C PRO A 100 -1.22 5.48 -6.55
N VAL A 101 -0.87 6.47 -5.70
CA VAL A 101 0.43 7.16 -5.77
C VAL A 101 1.57 6.21 -5.42
N VAL A 102 1.35 5.37 -4.41
CA VAL A 102 2.32 4.35 -3.99
C VAL A 102 2.39 3.23 -5.03
N ALA A 103 1.23 2.80 -5.55
CA ALA A 103 1.12 1.77 -6.58
C ALA A 103 1.87 2.12 -7.87
N ALA A 104 1.72 3.36 -8.35
CA ALA A 104 2.40 3.91 -9.52
C ALA A 104 3.91 4.15 -9.30
N GLY A 105 4.46 3.64 -8.19
CA GLY A 105 5.80 3.91 -7.70
C GLY A 105 6.87 3.80 -8.77
N THR A 106 7.61 4.87 -8.93
CA THR A 106 8.83 4.88 -9.74
C THR A 106 9.94 4.21 -8.94
N GLY A 107 10.74 3.35 -9.57
CA GLY A 107 11.92 2.73 -8.95
C GLY A 107 13.05 3.72 -8.58
N ARG A 108 12.69 4.97 -8.32
CA ARG A 108 13.58 6.07 -7.90
C ARG A 108 13.30 6.55 -6.49
N ARG A 109 12.24 6.07 -5.84
CA ARG A 109 11.90 6.46 -4.47
C ARG A 109 12.78 5.70 -3.50
N GLU A 110 13.54 6.42 -2.69
CA GLU A 110 14.53 5.86 -1.78
C GLU A 110 13.91 4.88 -0.78
N ASP A 111 12.82 5.27 -0.12
CA ASP A 111 12.15 4.42 0.87
C ASP A 111 11.56 3.15 0.23
N PHE A 112 11.06 3.25 -1.01
CA PHE A 112 10.60 2.07 -1.76
C PHE A 112 11.76 1.13 -2.10
N LEU A 113 12.89 1.65 -2.53
CA LEU A 113 14.08 0.84 -2.83
C LEU A 113 14.63 0.18 -1.57
N ALA A 114 14.68 0.89 -0.43
CA ALA A 114 15.10 0.35 0.85
C ALA A 114 14.17 -0.79 1.32
N MET A 115 12.86 -0.59 1.22
CA MET A 115 11.89 -1.64 1.52
C MET A 115 12.05 -2.86 0.59
N ALA A 116 12.21 -2.62 -0.71
CA ALA A 116 12.37 -3.70 -1.70
C ALA A 116 13.67 -4.48 -1.48
N ASP A 117 14.76 -3.80 -1.11
CA ASP A 117 16.05 -4.42 -0.78
C ASP A 117 15.92 -5.31 0.46
N ALA A 118 15.28 -4.82 1.53
CA ALA A 118 15.05 -5.58 2.76
C ALA A 118 14.20 -6.85 2.49
N VAL A 119 13.11 -6.73 1.73
CA VAL A 119 12.25 -7.87 1.35
C VAL A 119 13.01 -8.89 0.50
N HIS A 120 13.71 -8.42 -0.53
CA HIS A 120 14.47 -9.31 -1.40
C HIS A 120 15.63 -9.99 -0.66
N GLY A 121 16.38 -9.23 0.16
CA GLY A 121 17.46 -9.73 0.99
C GLY A 121 16.99 -10.78 1.99
N GLY A 122 15.87 -10.54 2.68
CA GLY A 122 15.25 -11.49 3.61
C GLY A 122 14.84 -12.80 2.94
N LEU A 123 14.26 -12.73 1.75
CA LEU A 123 13.91 -13.92 0.98
C LEU A 123 15.13 -14.70 0.50
N VAL A 124 16.10 -14.03 -0.10
CA VAL A 124 17.33 -14.67 -0.59
C VAL A 124 18.14 -15.26 0.57
N GLY A 125 18.25 -14.53 1.69
CA GLY A 125 18.89 -15.00 2.91
C GLY A 125 18.24 -16.25 3.50
N ALA A 126 16.93 -16.41 3.32
CA ALA A 126 16.19 -17.62 3.70
C ALA A 126 16.28 -18.78 2.68
N GLY A 127 17.10 -18.65 1.63
CA GLY A 127 17.33 -19.70 0.65
C GLY A 127 16.50 -19.66 -0.63
N TRP A 128 15.63 -18.65 -0.81
CA TRP A 128 14.91 -18.47 -2.06
C TRP A 128 15.88 -18.07 -3.19
N PRO A 129 15.80 -18.69 -4.39
CA PRO A 129 16.53 -18.18 -5.54
C PRO A 129 16.13 -16.74 -5.87
N PRO A 130 17.05 -15.85 -6.31
CA PRO A 130 16.77 -14.42 -6.54
C PRO A 130 15.55 -14.16 -7.44
N ARG A 131 15.36 -14.98 -8.48
CA ARG A 131 14.19 -14.88 -9.35
C ARG A 131 12.88 -15.14 -8.60
N HIS A 132 12.86 -16.16 -7.71
CA HIS A 132 11.67 -16.47 -6.91
C HIS A 132 11.41 -15.37 -5.88
N ALA A 133 12.46 -14.83 -5.24
CA ALA A 133 12.33 -13.71 -4.33
C ALA A 133 11.62 -12.52 -4.99
N THR A 134 12.02 -12.16 -6.22
CA THR A 134 11.37 -11.12 -7.01
C THR A 134 9.90 -11.44 -7.32
N MET A 135 9.60 -12.69 -7.74
CA MET A 135 8.24 -13.10 -8.08
C MET A 135 7.32 -13.10 -6.84
N ILE A 136 7.83 -13.59 -5.69
CA ILE A 136 7.10 -13.62 -4.42
C ILE A 136 6.80 -12.20 -3.94
N ALA A 137 7.81 -11.33 -3.94
CA ALA A 137 7.62 -9.92 -3.58
C ALA A 137 6.59 -9.22 -4.48
N ALA A 138 6.64 -9.48 -5.79
CA ALA A 138 5.65 -8.96 -6.74
C ALA A 138 4.24 -9.48 -6.44
N SER A 139 4.08 -10.78 -6.13
CA SER A 139 2.79 -11.40 -5.83
C SER A 139 2.14 -10.80 -4.59
N VAL A 140 2.89 -10.64 -3.50
CA VAL A 140 2.37 -9.98 -2.28
C VAL A 140 2.03 -8.51 -2.57
N LYS A 141 2.87 -7.78 -3.32
CA LYS A 141 2.58 -6.40 -3.70
C LYS A 141 1.30 -6.29 -4.52
N TYR A 142 1.06 -7.19 -5.49
CA TYR A 142 -0.18 -7.20 -6.28
C TYR A 142 -1.40 -7.43 -5.40
N LEU A 143 -1.32 -8.36 -4.46
CA LEU A 143 -2.39 -8.61 -3.49
C LEU A 143 -2.68 -7.38 -2.63
N VAL A 144 -1.66 -6.79 -2.03
CA VAL A 144 -1.77 -5.60 -1.18
C VAL A 144 -2.39 -4.43 -1.94
N ILE A 145 -1.87 -4.11 -3.11
CA ILE A 145 -2.35 -2.98 -3.91
C ILE A 145 -3.78 -3.24 -4.39
N GLY A 146 -4.08 -4.44 -4.88
CA GLY A 146 -5.42 -4.80 -5.30
C GLY A 146 -6.44 -4.63 -4.17
N ALA A 147 -6.16 -5.19 -3.00
CA ALA A 147 -7.04 -5.07 -1.83
C ALA A 147 -7.23 -3.61 -1.37
N ALA A 148 -6.17 -2.80 -1.38
CA ALA A 148 -6.24 -1.41 -0.92
C ALA A 148 -6.87 -0.43 -1.92
N THR A 149 -6.87 -0.75 -3.23
CA THR A 149 -7.35 0.19 -4.27
C THR A 149 -8.67 -0.20 -4.91
N THR A 150 -9.09 -1.45 -4.76
CA THR A 150 -10.31 -1.98 -5.39
C THR A 150 -11.10 -2.85 -4.39
N PRO A 151 -11.70 -2.25 -3.35
CA PRO A 151 -12.50 -3.00 -2.39
C PRO A 151 -13.63 -3.74 -3.12
N PHE A 152 -13.72 -5.06 -2.88
CA PHE A 152 -14.66 -5.93 -3.58
C PHE A 152 -16.10 -5.73 -3.10
N ALA A 153 -16.27 -5.64 -1.78
CA ALA A 153 -17.59 -5.64 -1.17
C ALA A 153 -18.41 -4.40 -1.50
N SER A 154 -17.77 -3.24 -1.71
CA SER A 154 -18.44 -1.98 -2.06
C SER A 154 -19.08 -1.99 -3.46
N GLY A 155 -18.76 -2.98 -4.32
CA GLY A 155 -19.35 -3.13 -5.66
C GLY A 155 -20.75 -3.75 -5.68
N PHE A 156 -21.28 -4.21 -4.54
CA PHE A 156 -22.57 -4.86 -4.47
C PHE A 156 -23.67 -3.86 -4.06
N ALA A 157 -24.88 -4.07 -4.62
CA ALA A 157 -26.06 -3.30 -4.23
C ALA A 157 -26.71 -3.90 -2.97
N ASP A 158 -27.27 -3.05 -2.12
CA ASP A 158 -28.03 -3.44 -0.93
C ASP A 158 -29.50 -3.82 -1.24
N ASP A 159 -29.95 -3.67 -2.50
CA ASP A 159 -31.31 -3.99 -2.96
C ASP A 159 -31.43 -5.47 -3.38
N THR A 160 -32.18 -6.24 -2.62
CA THR A 160 -32.51 -7.65 -2.90
C THR A 160 -33.06 -7.89 -4.31
N ARG A 161 -33.84 -6.95 -4.85
CA ARG A 161 -34.49 -7.08 -6.18
C ARG A 161 -33.47 -7.17 -7.32
N VAL A 162 -32.26 -6.66 -7.11
CA VAL A 162 -31.18 -6.75 -8.10
C VAL A 162 -30.79 -8.20 -8.36
N TYR A 163 -30.91 -9.06 -7.35
CA TYR A 163 -30.34 -10.42 -7.37
C TYR A 163 -31.40 -11.52 -7.53
N PHE A 164 -32.57 -11.38 -6.90
CA PHE A 164 -33.50 -12.46 -6.58
C PHE A 164 -33.93 -13.33 -7.78
N GLU A 165 -34.25 -12.74 -8.94
CA GLU A 165 -34.74 -13.51 -10.10
C GLU A 165 -33.67 -13.87 -11.11
N ARG A 166 -32.59 -13.10 -11.17
CA ARG A 166 -31.57 -13.20 -12.23
C ARG A 166 -30.31 -13.92 -11.80
N TYR A 167 -30.00 -13.91 -10.50
CA TYR A 167 -28.72 -14.39 -9.98
C TYR A 167 -28.93 -15.32 -8.78
N PRO A 168 -29.34 -16.58 -9.01
CA PRO A 168 -29.75 -17.50 -7.95
C PRO A 168 -28.62 -17.85 -6.95
N ASN A 169 -27.36 -17.63 -7.34
CA ASN A 169 -26.20 -17.86 -6.47
C ASN A 169 -25.80 -16.58 -5.68
N LEU A 170 -26.46 -15.45 -5.90
CA LEU A 170 -26.16 -14.17 -5.26
C LEU A 170 -27.32 -13.67 -4.40
N VAL A 171 -28.22 -14.56 -3.93
CA VAL A 171 -29.42 -14.19 -3.17
C VAL A 171 -29.10 -13.43 -1.87
N GLN A 172 -27.90 -13.61 -1.30
CA GLN A 172 -27.44 -12.92 -0.10
C GLN A 172 -26.49 -11.75 -0.39
N ALA A 173 -26.21 -11.44 -1.66
CA ALA A 173 -25.27 -10.39 -2.03
C ALA A 173 -25.66 -8.99 -1.52
N HIS A 174 -26.97 -8.74 -1.31
CA HIS A 174 -27.50 -7.51 -0.73
C HIS A 174 -27.04 -7.27 0.73
N LEU A 175 -26.53 -8.30 1.42
CA LEU A 175 -25.98 -8.19 2.77
C LEU A 175 -24.50 -7.76 2.78
N ILE A 176 -23.79 -7.95 1.66
CA ILE A 176 -22.35 -7.67 1.55
C ILE A 176 -22.01 -6.20 1.91
N PRO A 177 -22.75 -5.18 1.42
CA PRO A 177 -22.42 -3.78 1.74
C PRO A 177 -22.43 -3.45 3.23
N ALA A 178 -23.29 -4.13 4.02
CA ALA A 178 -23.36 -3.93 5.47
C ALA A 178 -22.12 -4.47 6.21
N HIS A 179 -21.35 -5.36 5.59
CA HIS A 179 -20.15 -6.02 6.14
C HIS A 179 -18.91 -5.76 5.28
N ALA A 180 -18.93 -4.69 4.47
CA ALA A 180 -17.92 -4.47 3.43
C ALA A 180 -16.48 -4.45 3.99
N GLU A 181 -16.24 -3.71 5.07
CA GLU A 181 -14.92 -3.58 5.68
C GLU A 181 -14.40 -4.92 6.24
N GLU A 182 -15.27 -5.69 6.90
CA GLU A 182 -14.95 -7.02 7.44
C GLU A 182 -14.62 -7.99 6.29
N ILE A 183 -15.46 -8.04 5.26
CA ILE A 183 -15.29 -8.94 4.11
C ILE A 183 -14.00 -8.60 3.35
N ASP A 184 -13.72 -7.32 3.10
CA ASP A 184 -12.51 -6.91 2.38
C ASP A 184 -11.24 -7.22 3.18
N THR A 185 -11.28 -7.03 4.53
CA THR A 185 -10.18 -7.38 5.43
C THR A 185 -9.93 -8.89 5.48
N ASP A 186 -10.99 -9.68 5.68
CA ASP A 186 -10.90 -11.14 5.76
C ASP A 186 -10.49 -11.75 4.42
N SER A 187 -10.92 -11.17 3.31
CA SER A 187 -10.51 -11.59 1.96
C SER A 187 -9.02 -11.37 1.74
N PHE A 188 -8.48 -10.25 2.18
CA PHE A 188 -7.04 -10.00 2.13
C PHE A 188 -6.26 -11.00 2.99
N GLU A 189 -6.68 -11.23 4.24
CA GLU A 189 -6.03 -12.20 5.15
C GLU A 189 -6.09 -13.63 4.60
N LEU A 190 -7.24 -14.05 4.06
CA LEU A 190 -7.40 -15.36 3.42
C LEU A 190 -6.43 -15.51 2.24
N ALA A 191 -6.33 -14.51 1.38
CA ALA A 191 -5.48 -14.55 0.21
C ALA A 191 -3.99 -14.55 0.59
N LEU A 192 -3.58 -13.72 1.55
CA LEU A 192 -2.20 -13.67 2.03
C LEU A 192 -1.82 -15.02 2.67
N HIS A 193 -2.65 -15.56 3.57
CA HIS A 193 -2.43 -16.85 4.20
C HIS A 193 -2.31 -17.98 3.16
N SER A 194 -3.22 -18.03 2.18
CA SER A 194 -3.21 -19.05 1.13
C SER A 194 -1.95 -18.98 0.27
N LEU A 195 -1.50 -17.77 -0.06
CA LEU A 195 -0.24 -17.55 -0.77
C LEU A 195 0.95 -18.12 0.03
N LEU A 196 1.04 -17.80 1.32
CA LEU A 196 2.14 -18.23 2.19
C LEU A 196 2.18 -19.74 2.35
N VAL A 197 1.02 -20.37 2.57
CA VAL A 197 0.89 -21.85 2.66
C VAL A 197 1.33 -22.50 1.34
N GLY A 198 0.95 -21.93 0.19
CA GLY A 198 1.35 -22.43 -1.11
C GLY A 198 2.85 -22.32 -1.41
N LEU A 199 3.54 -21.35 -0.77
CA LEU A 199 4.98 -21.17 -0.92
C LEU A 199 5.81 -22.18 -0.11
N GLU A 200 5.30 -22.75 0.98
CA GLU A 200 6.04 -23.70 1.82
C GLU A 200 6.59 -24.93 1.07
N PRO A 201 5.75 -25.71 0.34
CA PRO A 201 6.24 -26.86 -0.41
C PRO A 201 7.20 -26.46 -1.54
N LEU A 202 6.99 -25.30 -2.15
CA LEU A 202 7.89 -24.78 -3.18
C LEU A 202 9.27 -24.46 -2.58
N HIS A 203 9.31 -23.80 -1.43
CA HIS A 203 10.55 -23.50 -0.72
C HIS A 203 11.33 -24.76 -0.36
N ALA A 204 10.64 -25.76 0.23
CA ALA A 204 11.23 -27.03 0.60
C ALA A 204 11.83 -27.78 -0.62
N SER A 205 11.13 -27.78 -1.75
CA SER A 205 11.60 -28.39 -2.99
C SER A 205 12.86 -27.71 -3.55
N LEU A 206 12.87 -26.38 -3.58
CA LEU A 206 14.01 -25.61 -4.13
C LEU A 206 15.25 -25.70 -3.26
N THR A 207 15.10 -25.66 -1.93
CA THR A 207 16.23 -25.80 -0.99
C THR A 207 16.82 -27.21 -1.00
N SER A 208 16.00 -28.28 -1.07
CA SER A 208 16.46 -29.65 -1.21
C SER A 208 17.20 -29.89 -2.52
N ALA A 209 16.69 -29.36 -3.64
CA ALA A 209 17.33 -29.48 -4.94
C ALA A 209 18.68 -28.75 -5.01
N ARG A 210 18.86 -27.69 -4.24
CA ARG A 210 20.13 -26.97 -4.11
C ARG A 210 21.14 -27.77 -3.29
N ALA A 211 20.74 -28.30 -2.13
CA ALA A 211 21.58 -29.11 -1.27
C ALA A 211 22.07 -30.40 -1.97
N ALA A 212 21.33 -30.94 -2.92
CA ALA A 212 21.73 -32.12 -3.69
C ALA A 212 22.75 -31.82 -4.82
N ARG A 213 23.04 -30.55 -5.10
CA ARG A 213 23.99 -30.10 -6.15
C ARG A 213 25.31 -29.59 -5.61
N GLU A 214 25.34 -29.27 -4.32
CA GLU A 214 26.55 -28.88 -3.54
C GLU A 214 27.23 -30.14 -2.96
#